data_bf818c227b925ba610016e608fe201ed
#
_entry.id   bf818c227b925ba610016e608fe201ed
#
_cell.length_a   1.000
_cell.length_b   1.000
_cell.length_c   1.000
_cell.angle_alpha   90.00
_cell.angle_beta   90.00
_cell.angle_gamma   90.00
#
_symmetry.space_group_name_H-M   'P 1'
#
loop_
_entity.id
_entity.type
_entity.pdbx_description
1 polymer ?
#
loop_
_entity_poly.entity_id
_entity_poly.type
_entity_poly.pdbx_seq_one_letter_code
_entity_poly.pdbx_strand_id
1 'polypeptide(L)' 'AASDVYKRQHDVLEVIEDIHKKSNTTIIIVTHNIAIADMSDHIIEIRDGVVALDQHNDKVLSASEVEW' A
#
# COMPACT_ATOMS: atom_id res chain seq x y z
N ALA A 1 -23.02 1.48 -5.01
CA ALA A 1 -22.48 0.84 -6.20
C ALA A 1 -21.03 0.42 -5.99
N ALA A 2 -20.59 -0.60 -6.73
CA ALA A 2 -19.22 -1.13 -6.61
C ALA A 2 -18.17 -0.06 -6.94
N SER A 3 -18.43 0.79 -7.90
CA SER A 3 -17.52 1.86 -8.29
C SER A 3 -17.26 2.85 -7.16
N ASP A 4 -18.26 3.12 -6.33
CA ASP A 4 -18.10 4.02 -5.18
C ASP A 4 -17.20 3.41 -4.13
N VAL A 5 -17.27 2.10 -3.94
CA VAL A 5 -16.41 1.40 -2.99
C VAL A 5 -14.95 1.49 -3.42
N TYR A 6 -14.68 1.22 -4.70
CA TYR A 6 -13.32 1.30 -5.23
C TYR A 6 -12.77 2.73 -5.15
N LYS A 7 -13.59 3.70 -5.45
CA LYS A 7 -13.18 5.10 -5.39
C LYS A 7 -12.79 5.49 -3.96
N ARG A 8 -13.56 5.06 -2.97
CA ARG A 8 -13.26 5.33 -1.56
C ARG A 8 -11.95 4.69 -1.12
N GLN A 9 -11.66 3.49 -1.61
CA GLN A 9 -10.43 2.82 -1.29
C GLN A 9 -9.22 3.58 -1.84
N HIS A 10 -9.31 4.07 -3.08
CA HIS A 10 -8.26 4.91 -3.66
C HIS A 10 -8.09 6.21 -2.88
N ASP A 11 -9.18 6.82 -2.45
CA ASP A 11 -9.12 8.06 -1.67
C ASP A 11 -8.38 7.84 -0.35
N VAL A 12 -8.63 6.71 0.31
CA VAL A 12 -7.93 6.36 1.56
C VAL A 12 -6.44 6.20 1.31
N LEU A 13 -6.06 5.52 0.24
CA LEU A 13 -4.64 5.34 -0.10
C LEU A 13 -3.97 6.67 -0.42
N GLU A 14 -4.66 7.56 -1.11
CA GLU A 14 -4.13 8.90 -1.40
C GLU A 14 -3.90 9.71 -0.13
N VAL A 15 -4.80 9.61 0.84
CA VAL A 15 -4.63 10.27 2.13
C VAL A 15 -3.42 9.73 2.87
N ILE A 16 -3.25 8.40 2.88
CA ILE A 16 -2.10 7.76 3.53
C ILE A 16 -0.79 8.20 2.87
N GLU A 17 -0.76 8.22 1.55
CA GLU A 17 0.41 8.66 0.80
C GLU A 17 0.76 10.12 1.12
N ASP A 18 -0.24 10.97 1.18
CA ASP A 18 -0.08 12.39 1.48
C ASP A 18 0.48 12.61 2.89
N ILE A 19 -0.04 11.89 3.87
CA ILE A 19 0.45 11.96 5.24
C ILE A 19 1.90 11.54 5.31
N HIS A 20 2.26 10.46 4.62
CA HIS A 20 3.63 9.95 4.60
C HIS A 20 4.60 10.99 4.01
N LYS A 21 4.20 11.64 2.93
CA LYS A 21 5.05 12.64 2.27
C LYS A 21 5.21 13.90 3.11
N LYS A 22 4.15 14.35 3.75
CA LYS A 22 4.16 15.61 4.52
C LYS A 22 4.78 15.48 5.89
N SER A 23 4.54 14.35 6.56
CA SER A 23 4.92 14.18 7.96
C SER A 23 6.18 13.35 8.14
N ASN A 24 6.71 12.75 7.08
CA ASN A 24 7.85 11.84 7.15
C ASN A 24 7.62 10.72 8.19
N THR A 25 6.38 10.24 8.27
CA THR A 25 5.96 9.24 9.24
C THR A 25 6.05 7.85 8.64
N THR A 26 6.49 6.88 9.42
CA THR A 26 6.49 5.48 9.01
C THR A 26 5.07 4.93 9.09
N ILE A 27 4.56 4.38 7.99
CA ILE A 27 3.21 3.83 7.92
C ILE A 27 3.30 2.34 7.55
N ILE A 28 2.62 1.52 8.33
CA ILE A 28 2.55 0.07 8.08
C ILE A 28 1.12 -0.28 7.65
N ILE A 29 0.99 -0.88 6.48
CA ILE A 29 -0.30 -1.32 5.96
C ILE A 29 -0.33 -2.84 5.93
N VAL A 30 -1.33 -3.42 6.57
CA VAL A 30 -1.55 -4.87 6.53
C VAL A 30 -2.67 -5.14 5.53
N THR A 31 -2.37 -5.89 4.48
CA THR A 31 -3.34 -6.16 3.42
C THR A 31 -3.04 -7.50 2.76
N HIS A 32 -4.07 -8.10 2.18
CA HIS A 32 -3.92 -9.28 1.33
C HIS A 32 -3.97 -8.91 -0.16
N ASN A 33 -4.07 -7.63 -0.49
CA ASN A 33 -4.13 -7.16 -1.86
C ASN A 33 -2.73 -6.78 -2.34
N ILE A 34 -2.19 -7.57 -3.26
CA ILE A 34 -0.84 -7.39 -3.79
C ILE A 34 -0.68 -6.03 -4.49
N ALA A 35 -1.75 -5.52 -5.10
CA ALA A 35 -1.68 -4.24 -5.80
C ALA A 35 -1.32 -3.08 -4.85
N ILE A 36 -1.76 -3.14 -3.60
CA ILE A 36 -1.43 -2.12 -2.60
C ILE A 36 0.06 -2.15 -2.26
N ALA A 37 0.68 -3.32 -2.31
CA ALA A 37 2.11 -3.46 -2.04
C ALA A 37 2.96 -2.66 -3.01
N ASP A 38 2.47 -2.42 -4.23
CA ASP A 38 3.21 -1.67 -5.24
C ASP A 38 3.43 -0.21 -4.85
N MET A 39 2.63 0.34 -3.94
CA MET A 39 2.82 1.71 -3.46
C MET A 39 3.71 1.80 -2.22
N SER A 40 4.16 0.68 -1.69
CA SER A 40 5.01 0.66 -0.50
C SER A 40 6.49 0.63 -0.85
N ASP A 41 7.32 1.16 0.04
CA ASP A 41 8.78 1.13 -0.10
C ASP A 41 9.34 -0.24 0.22
N HIS A 42 8.67 -0.96 1.09
CA HIS A 42 9.16 -2.22 1.63
C HIS A 42 7.99 -3.18 1.74
N ILE A 43 8.19 -4.39 1.24
CA ILE A 43 7.16 -5.43 1.22
C ILE A 43 7.59 -6.57 2.13
N ILE A 44 6.74 -6.90 3.10
CA ILE A 44 6.98 -8.02 3.99
C ILE A 44 5.80 -8.98 3.85
N GLU A 45 6.08 -10.20 3.45
CA GLU A 45 5.08 -11.24 3.36
C GLU A 45 5.24 -12.21 4.52
N ILE A 46 4.14 -12.46 5.22
CA ILE A 46 4.11 -13.36 6.36
C ILE A 46 3.27 -14.57 6.01
N ARG A 47 3.84 -15.76 6.21
CA ARG A 47 3.14 -17.02 6.01
C ARG A 47 3.41 -17.93 7.21
N ASP A 48 2.35 -18.53 7.75
CA ASP A 48 2.43 -19.47 8.87
C ASP A 48 3.20 -18.88 10.06
N GLY A 49 3.04 -17.58 10.29
CA GLY A 49 3.66 -16.90 11.41
C GLY A 49 5.12 -16.54 11.24
N VAL A 50 5.68 -16.75 10.04
CA VAL A 50 7.07 -16.41 9.75
C VAL A 50 7.17 -15.49 8.55
N VAL A 51 8.25 -14.71 8.49
CA VAL A 51 8.51 -13.84 7.35
C VAL A 51 8.98 -14.69 6.17
N ALA A 52 8.15 -14.76 5.14
CA ALA A 52 8.45 -15.50 3.92
C ALA A 52 9.16 -14.64 2.88
N LEU A 53 8.89 -13.33 2.90
CA LEU A 53 9.48 -12.39 1.96
C LEU A 53 9.74 -11.08 2.67
N ASP A 54 10.91 -10.50 2.44
CA ASP A 54 11.31 -9.19 2.93
C ASP A 54 12.05 -8.51 1.79
N GLN A 55 11.37 -7.63 1.09
CA GLN A 55 11.88 -7.06 -0.15
C GLN A 55 11.71 -5.54 -0.18
N HIS A 56 12.77 -4.86 -0.60
CA HIS A 56 12.70 -3.43 -0.86
C HIS A 56 12.11 -3.19 -2.25
N ASN A 57 11.18 -2.24 -2.36
CA ASN A 57 10.55 -1.90 -3.62
C ASN A 57 11.21 -0.67 -4.22
N ASP A 58 11.95 -0.86 -5.30
CA ASP A 58 12.68 0.22 -5.97
C ASP A 58 11.76 1.11 -6.81
N LYS A 59 10.59 0.61 -7.17
CA LYS A 59 9.62 1.31 -8.00
C LYS A 59 8.31 1.51 -7.26
N VAL A 60 8.26 2.51 -6.41
CA VAL A 60 7.06 2.83 -5.65
C VAL A 60 6.06 3.54 -6.54
N LEU A 61 4.86 2.95 -6.68
CA LEU A 61 3.78 3.58 -7.42
C LEU A 61 3.03 4.56 -6.53
N SER A 62 2.45 5.59 -7.13
CA SER A 62 1.55 6.47 -6.38
C SER A 62 0.20 5.80 -6.18
N ALA A 63 -0.57 6.30 -5.22
CA ALA A 63 -1.90 5.74 -4.92
C ALA A 63 -2.81 5.76 -6.15
N SER A 64 -2.67 6.76 -7.02
CA SER A 64 -3.48 6.87 -8.23
C SER A 64 -3.10 5.85 -9.29
N GLU A 65 -1.90 5.30 -9.23
CA GLU A 65 -1.40 4.32 -10.18
C GLU A 65 -1.68 2.87 -9.77
N VAL A 66 -2.09 2.67 -8.53
CA VAL A 66 -2.38 1.33 -8.00
C VAL A 66 -3.68 0.80 -8.60
N GLU A 67 -3.61 -0.39 -9.19
CA GLU A 67 -4.76 -1.09 -9.75
C GLU A 67 -5.23 -2.17 -8.78
N TRP A 68 -6.50 -2.06 -8.35
CA TRP A 68 -7.05 -3.02 -7.39
C TRP A 68 -8.57 -3.14 -7.41
#